data_0f3008b473cf79b30cd39f82b90530ed
#
_entry.id   0f3008b473cf79b30cd39f82b90530ed
#
_cell.length_a   1.000
_cell.length_b   1.000
_cell.length_c   1.000
_cell.angle_alpha   90.00
_cell.angle_beta   90.00
_cell.angle_gamma   90.00
#
_symmetry.space_group_name_H-M   'P 1'
#
loop_
_entity.id
_entity.type
_entity.pdbx_description
1 polymer ?
#
loop_
_entity_poly.entity_id
_entity_poly.type
_entity_poly.pdbx_seq_one_letter_code
_entity_poly.pdbx_strand_id
1 'polypeptide(L)'
;IKGTMRIRVGDHEEILREGDSIFYKSSTPHGMIAVDGQDCVFLAVIMASDTTDQKLFIGSGKKSQDEKLLCHKFIKAEEDENGALKDLAFEDADTYNFAFDTVDAIARREPEKLAMLHVANDMTERRFTFKDIKDASSQSANYFKSLGIKRGDRVMLVLKRHYQFWFAILGLHKLGAIAIPATNQLVEKDFVYRFQAADVSAILCTADGDTAHQVELAEKTSGMSL
;
A
#
# COMPACT_ATOMS: atom_id res chain seq x y z
N ILE A 1 -19.53 8.51 -1.32
CA ILE A 1 -19.46 9.89 -0.78
C ILE A 1 -20.35 9.96 0.44
N LYS A 2 -19.91 10.65 1.48
CA LYS A 2 -20.72 11.06 2.63
C LYS A 2 -20.64 12.58 2.70
N GLY A 3 -21.77 13.27 2.74
CA GLY A 3 -21.89 14.71 2.57
C GLY A 3 -22.14 15.10 1.12
N THR A 4 -21.96 16.38 0.78
CA THR A 4 -22.17 16.92 -0.55
C THR A 4 -20.88 17.50 -1.12
N MET A 5 -20.55 17.14 -2.34
CA MET A 5 -19.34 17.59 -3.02
C MET A 5 -19.66 18.15 -4.39
N ARG A 6 -19.10 19.33 -4.71
CA ARG A 6 -19.05 19.83 -6.06
C ARG A 6 -17.77 19.36 -6.70
N ILE A 7 -17.88 18.73 -7.87
CA ILE A 7 -16.74 18.33 -8.69
C ILE A 7 -16.79 19.01 -10.03
N ARG A 8 -15.66 19.50 -10.50
CA ARG A 8 -15.44 19.98 -11.85
C ARG A 8 -14.42 19.11 -12.56
N VAL A 9 -14.75 18.65 -13.77
CA VAL A 9 -13.88 17.84 -14.63
C VAL A 9 -13.87 18.47 -16.02
N GLY A 10 -12.76 19.12 -16.38
CA GLY A 10 -12.71 19.98 -17.57
C GLY A 10 -13.71 21.12 -17.45
N ASP A 11 -14.61 21.21 -18.43
CA ASP A 11 -15.67 22.23 -18.47
C ASP A 11 -17.00 21.75 -17.87
N HIS A 12 -17.04 20.52 -17.35
CA HIS A 12 -18.24 19.94 -16.76
C HIS A 12 -18.21 20.04 -15.22
N GLU A 13 -19.34 20.42 -14.63
CA GLU A 13 -19.50 20.57 -13.18
C GLU A 13 -20.72 19.80 -12.69
N GLU A 14 -20.57 19.04 -11.60
CA GLU A 14 -21.62 18.23 -11.00
C GLU A 14 -21.61 18.35 -9.47
N ILE A 15 -22.79 18.13 -8.88
CA ILE A 15 -22.98 18.00 -7.45
C ILE A 15 -23.21 16.53 -7.10
N LEU A 16 -22.29 15.95 -6.37
CA LEU A 16 -22.35 14.56 -5.91
C LEU A 16 -22.81 14.51 -4.46
N ARG A 17 -23.69 13.56 -4.15
CA ARG A 17 -24.27 13.29 -2.83
C ARG A 17 -23.94 11.90 -2.35
N GLU A 18 -24.42 11.57 -1.16
CA GLU A 18 -24.24 10.23 -0.59
C GLU A 18 -24.80 9.14 -1.53
N GLY A 19 -23.96 8.14 -1.83
CA GLY A 19 -24.27 7.07 -2.79
C GLY A 19 -23.85 7.35 -4.22
N ASP A 20 -23.53 8.60 -4.57
CA ASP A 20 -23.07 8.92 -5.92
C ASP A 20 -21.62 8.49 -6.14
N SER A 21 -21.31 8.19 -7.39
CA SER A 21 -19.96 7.91 -7.87
C SER A 21 -19.69 8.60 -9.20
N ILE A 22 -18.45 8.97 -9.44
CA ILE A 22 -18.01 9.54 -10.70
C ILE A 22 -16.72 8.88 -11.15
N PHE A 23 -16.62 8.65 -12.44
CA PHE A 23 -15.40 8.17 -13.09
C PHE A 23 -14.94 9.18 -14.14
N TYR A 24 -13.66 9.56 -14.09
CA TYR A 24 -13.04 10.45 -15.06
C TYR A 24 -11.56 10.12 -15.26
N LYS A 25 -11.00 10.58 -16.39
CA LYS A 25 -9.56 10.44 -16.66
C LYS A 25 -8.79 11.45 -15.83
N SER A 26 -7.78 11.00 -15.09
CA SER A 26 -6.92 11.85 -14.26
C SER A 26 -6.13 12.90 -15.04
N SER A 27 -5.94 12.71 -16.35
CA SER A 27 -5.34 13.69 -17.26
C SER A 27 -6.25 14.89 -17.57
N THR A 28 -7.55 14.79 -17.27
CA THR A 28 -8.48 15.91 -17.42
C THR A 28 -8.34 16.82 -16.19
N PRO A 29 -8.12 18.14 -16.37
CA PRO A 29 -8.11 19.08 -15.25
C PRO A 29 -9.36 18.92 -14.40
N HIS A 30 -9.21 18.75 -13.09
CA HIS A 30 -10.32 18.52 -12.20
C HIS A 30 -10.09 19.15 -10.83
N GLY A 31 -11.17 19.47 -10.16
CA GLY A 31 -11.17 20.01 -8.81
C GLY A 31 -12.41 19.60 -8.04
N MET A 32 -12.28 19.50 -6.74
CA MET A 32 -13.35 19.10 -5.84
C MET A 32 -13.41 20.03 -4.64
N ILE A 33 -14.62 20.32 -4.18
CA ILE A 33 -14.84 21.12 -2.99
C ILE A 33 -16.08 20.60 -2.24
N ALA A 34 -15.98 20.48 -0.92
CA ALA A 34 -17.16 20.27 -0.09
C ALA A 34 -18.07 21.50 -0.15
N VAL A 35 -19.37 21.29 -0.25
CA VAL A 35 -20.39 22.36 -0.30
C VAL A 35 -21.31 22.27 0.90
N ASP A 36 -22.22 23.23 1.02
CA ASP A 36 -23.21 23.32 2.13
C ASP A 36 -22.57 23.53 3.53
N GLY A 37 -21.32 24.01 3.56
CA GLY A 37 -20.61 24.35 4.82
C GLY A 37 -20.30 23.15 5.71
N GLN A 38 -20.30 21.94 5.15
CA GLN A 38 -20.02 20.68 5.86
C GLN A 38 -18.86 19.94 5.22
N ASP A 39 -18.18 19.10 5.99
CA ASP A 39 -17.15 18.21 5.48
C ASP A 39 -17.75 17.16 4.54
N CYS A 40 -16.99 16.83 3.50
CA CYS A 40 -17.32 15.75 2.58
C CYS A 40 -16.25 14.66 2.67
N VAL A 41 -16.68 13.42 2.87
CA VAL A 41 -15.81 12.24 2.88
C VAL A 41 -16.12 11.38 1.66
N PHE A 42 -15.08 11.00 0.93
CA PHE A 42 -15.22 10.14 -0.25
C PHE A 42 -14.07 9.15 -0.37
N LEU A 43 -14.34 8.05 -1.06
CA LEU A 43 -13.33 7.07 -1.45
C LEU A 43 -12.84 7.40 -2.87
N ALA A 44 -11.54 7.64 -3.03
CA ALA A 44 -10.91 7.76 -4.33
C ALA A 44 -10.19 6.46 -4.70
N VAL A 45 -10.54 5.88 -5.85
CA VAL A 45 -9.83 4.75 -6.44
C VAL A 45 -9.08 5.26 -7.66
N ILE A 46 -7.75 5.25 -7.59
CA ILE A 46 -6.88 5.71 -8.68
C ILE A 46 -6.32 4.49 -9.40
N MET A 47 -6.68 4.37 -10.68
CA MET A 47 -6.16 3.33 -11.56
C MET A 47 -5.18 3.95 -12.55
N ALA A 48 -3.95 3.43 -12.61
CA ALA A 48 -3.01 3.78 -13.67
C ALA A 48 -3.40 3.03 -14.95
N SER A 49 -3.66 3.76 -16.05
CA SER A 49 -3.80 3.15 -17.36
C SER A 49 -2.50 3.33 -18.14
N ASP A 50 -1.83 2.24 -18.47
CA ASP A 50 -0.79 2.26 -19.49
C ASP A 50 -1.39 2.64 -20.84
N THR A 51 -0.81 3.65 -21.48
CA THR A 51 -1.35 4.35 -22.65
C THR A 51 -1.15 3.61 -23.96
N THR A 52 -1.18 2.28 -24.02
CA THR A 52 -1.02 1.58 -25.31
C THR A 52 -2.11 0.59 -25.67
N ASP A 53 -3.04 0.28 -24.79
CA ASP A 53 -4.23 -0.48 -25.19
C ASP A 53 -5.45 -0.07 -24.36
N GLN A 54 -6.26 0.84 -24.92
CA GLN A 54 -7.57 1.17 -24.40
C GLN A 54 -8.53 0.00 -24.63
N LYS A 55 -8.42 -1.05 -23.86
CA LYS A 55 -9.56 -1.92 -23.56
C LYS A 55 -10.00 -1.63 -22.15
N LEU A 56 -11.00 -0.77 -22.06
CA LEU A 56 -11.82 -0.58 -20.89
C LEU A 56 -12.27 -1.96 -20.42
N PHE A 57 -11.79 -2.42 -19.28
CA PHE A 57 -12.36 -3.58 -18.61
C PHE A 57 -13.68 -3.18 -17.99
N ILE A 58 -14.70 -3.04 -18.82
CA ILE A 58 -16.08 -3.27 -18.41
C ILE A 58 -16.21 -4.78 -18.50
N GLY A 59 -16.35 -5.42 -17.34
CA GLY A 59 -16.54 -6.85 -17.28
C GLY A 59 -17.84 -7.29 -17.95
N SER A 60 -17.81 -7.46 -19.27
CA SER A 60 -18.78 -8.28 -19.99
C SER A 60 -18.12 -9.61 -20.25
N GLY A 61 -18.58 -10.61 -19.50
CA GLY A 61 -18.11 -11.98 -19.56
C GLY A 61 -17.74 -12.52 -20.93
N LYS A 62 -16.45 -12.60 -21.16
CA LYS A 62 -15.86 -13.72 -21.86
C LYS A 62 -14.64 -14.11 -21.05
N LYS A 63 -14.77 -15.19 -20.29
CA LYS A 63 -13.66 -15.93 -19.72
C LYS A 63 -12.67 -16.20 -20.85
N SER A 64 -11.57 -15.46 -20.91
CA SER A 64 -10.37 -15.94 -21.57
C SER A 64 -9.90 -17.12 -20.73
N GLN A 65 -9.81 -18.28 -21.38
CA GLN A 65 -9.38 -19.51 -20.75
C GLN A 65 -8.01 -19.28 -20.07
N ASP A 66 -7.99 -19.54 -18.76
CA ASP A 66 -6.92 -20.11 -17.98
C ASP A 66 -5.54 -19.43 -17.90
N GLU A 67 -5.48 -18.18 -17.49
CA GLU A 67 -4.50 -17.86 -16.44
C GLU A 67 -5.27 -17.60 -15.14
N LYS A 68 -5.34 -18.63 -14.29
CA LYS A 68 -5.85 -18.45 -12.91
C LYS A 68 -4.99 -17.38 -12.25
N LEU A 69 -5.57 -16.23 -11.97
CA LEU A 69 -4.90 -15.19 -11.19
C LEU A 69 -4.40 -15.83 -9.90
N LEU A 70 -3.19 -15.46 -9.48
CA LEU A 70 -2.57 -16.03 -8.27
C LEU A 70 -3.47 -15.88 -7.04
N CYS A 71 -4.24 -14.79 -6.97
CA CYS A 71 -5.20 -14.56 -5.88
C CYS A 71 -6.28 -15.65 -5.78
N HIS A 72 -6.70 -16.27 -6.88
CA HIS A 72 -7.70 -17.34 -6.86
C HIS A 72 -7.22 -18.61 -6.14
N LYS A 73 -5.93 -18.71 -5.84
CA LYS A 73 -5.40 -19.77 -4.97
C LYS A 73 -5.77 -19.56 -3.50
N PHE A 74 -5.93 -18.31 -3.09
CA PHE A 74 -6.09 -17.92 -1.69
C PHE A 74 -7.45 -17.29 -1.39
N ILE A 75 -8.19 -16.94 -2.43
CA ILE A 75 -9.46 -16.22 -2.31
C ILE A 75 -10.50 -16.93 -3.18
N LYS A 76 -11.63 -17.30 -2.58
CA LYS A 76 -12.84 -17.75 -3.26
C LYS A 76 -13.88 -16.67 -3.14
N ALA A 77 -14.28 -16.11 -4.25
CA ALA A 77 -15.36 -15.13 -4.34
C ALA A 77 -16.61 -15.82 -4.89
N GLU A 78 -17.74 -15.62 -4.24
CA GLU A 78 -19.06 -15.98 -4.75
C GLU A 78 -19.75 -14.73 -5.27
N GLU A 79 -20.20 -14.78 -6.51
CA GLU A 79 -20.89 -13.69 -7.19
C GLU A 79 -22.36 -14.08 -7.45
N ASP A 80 -23.23 -13.08 -7.52
CA ASP A 80 -24.62 -13.29 -7.95
C ASP A 80 -24.74 -13.33 -9.49
N GLU A 81 -25.98 -13.47 -9.95
CA GLU A 81 -26.31 -13.54 -11.39
C GLU A 81 -25.89 -12.29 -12.17
N ASN A 82 -25.70 -11.17 -11.48
CA ASN A 82 -25.28 -9.88 -12.06
C ASN A 82 -23.78 -9.61 -11.89
N GLY A 83 -23.02 -10.55 -11.29
CA GLY A 83 -21.58 -10.37 -11.00
C GLY A 83 -21.29 -9.56 -9.75
N ALA A 84 -22.28 -9.33 -8.87
CA ALA A 84 -22.05 -8.67 -7.60
C ALA A 84 -21.54 -9.67 -6.55
N LEU A 85 -20.52 -9.28 -5.78
CA LEU A 85 -19.92 -10.12 -4.75
C LEU A 85 -20.95 -10.41 -3.65
N LYS A 86 -21.21 -11.71 -3.41
CA LYS A 86 -22.06 -12.21 -2.32
C LYS A 86 -21.26 -12.62 -1.10
N ASP A 87 -20.17 -13.34 -1.33
CA ASP A 87 -19.33 -13.86 -0.25
C ASP A 87 -17.86 -13.92 -0.67
N LEU A 88 -16.97 -13.89 0.32
CA LEU A 88 -15.54 -13.95 0.15
C LEU A 88 -14.93 -14.87 1.22
N ALA A 89 -14.42 -16.01 0.79
CA ALA A 89 -13.68 -16.93 1.65
C ALA A 89 -12.18 -16.85 1.38
N PHE A 90 -11.40 -16.92 2.46
CA PHE A 90 -9.93 -16.97 2.38
C PHE A 90 -9.46 -18.40 2.65
N GLU A 91 -8.67 -18.93 1.71
CA GLU A 91 -7.99 -20.22 1.85
C GLU A 91 -6.64 -20.01 2.53
N ASP A 92 -6.26 -20.94 3.40
CA ASP A 92 -4.97 -20.94 4.11
C ASP A 92 -4.67 -19.65 4.92
N ALA A 93 -5.70 -18.97 5.44
CA ALA A 93 -5.58 -17.67 6.12
C ALA A 93 -4.52 -17.67 7.23
N ASP A 94 -4.41 -18.79 7.98
CA ASP A 94 -3.48 -18.92 9.12
C ASP A 94 -2.01 -19.09 8.69
N THR A 95 -1.76 -19.52 7.46
CA THR A 95 -0.42 -19.82 6.94
C THR A 95 0.00 -18.90 5.80
N TYR A 96 -0.93 -18.17 5.21
CA TYR A 96 -0.65 -17.26 4.11
C TYR A 96 0.33 -16.16 4.50
N ASN A 97 1.35 -15.97 3.68
CA ASN A 97 2.32 -14.89 3.82
C ASN A 97 2.50 -14.17 2.49
N PHE A 98 2.04 -12.92 2.42
CA PHE A 98 2.06 -12.13 1.19
C PHE A 98 3.43 -12.07 0.50
N ALA A 99 4.52 -11.97 1.28
CA ALA A 99 5.87 -11.91 0.72
C ALA A 99 6.26 -13.23 0.04
N PHE A 100 5.94 -14.39 0.63
CA PHE A 100 6.30 -15.70 0.07
C PHE A 100 5.29 -16.21 -0.96
N ASP A 101 3.99 -16.08 -0.63
CA ASP A 101 2.92 -16.73 -1.38
C ASP A 101 2.44 -15.91 -2.57
N THR A 102 2.69 -14.61 -2.54
CA THR A 102 2.38 -13.73 -3.66
C THR A 102 3.65 -13.20 -4.33
N VAL A 103 4.46 -12.41 -3.66
CA VAL A 103 5.60 -11.70 -4.29
C VAL A 103 6.66 -12.69 -4.77
N ASP A 104 7.13 -13.58 -3.88
CA ASP A 104 8.14 -14.58 -4.25
C ASP A 104 7.59 -15.62 -5.23
N ALA A 105 6.30 -15.94 -5.17
CA ALA A 105 5.65 -16.83 -6.13
C ALA A 105 5.64 -16.22 -7.55
N ILE A 106 5.33 -14.93 -7.68
CA ILE A 106 5.42 -14.22 -8.96
C ILE A 106 6.88 -14.16 -9.43
N ALA A 107 7.82 -13.85 -8.53
CA ALA A 107 9.25 -13.83 -8.86
C ALA A 107 9.77 -15.18 -9.38
N ARG A 108 9.23 -16.31 -8.90
CA ARG A 108 9.58 -17.64 -9.44
C ARG A 108 8.98 -17.92 -10.81
N ARG A 109 7.75 -17.44 -11.05
CA ARG A 109 7.04 -17.66 -12.30
C ARG A 109 7.48 -16.70 -13.40
N GLU A 110 7.64 -15.43 -13.07
CA GLU A 110 7.88 -14.33 -14.00
C GLU A 110 8.96 -13.38 -13.43
N PRO A 111 10.24 -13.82 -13.29
CA PRO A 111 11.30 -13.09 -12.60
C PRO A 111 11.53 -11.69 -13.16
N GLU A 112 11.47 -11.54 -14.48
CA GLU A 112 11.74 -10.29 -15.21
C GLU A 112 10.53 -9.35 -15.30
N LYS A 113 9.36 -9.78 -14.79
CA LYS A 113 8.17 -8.93 -14.78
C LYS A 113 8.39 -7.70 -13.93
N LEU A 114 8.03 -6.53 -14.46
CA LEU A 114 8.09 -5.27 -13.71
C LEU A 114 7.19 -5.35 -12.47
N ALA A 115 7.79 -5.15 -11.30
CA ALA A 115 7.08 -5.12 -10.02
C ALA A 115 6.88 -3.69 -9.51
N MET A 116 7.86 -2.81 -9.73
CA MET A 116 7.79 -1.44 -9.26
C MET A 116 8.55 -0.50 -10.20
N LEU A 117 7.94 0.64 -10.50
CA LEU A 117 8.61 1.79 -11.08
C LEU A 117 8.68 2.89 -10.03
N HIS A 118 9.88 3.27 -9.63
CA HIS A 118 10.12 4.42 -8.76
C HIS A 118 10.57 5.61 -9.60
N VAL A 119 9.88 6.72 -9.45
CA VAL A 119 10.22 8.00 -10.10
C VAL A 119 10.62 8.97 -9.00
N ALA A 120 11.87 9.43 -9.03
CA ALA A 120 12.41 10.40 -8.08
C ALA A 120 11.94 11.83 -8.41
N ASN A 121 12.19 12.79 -7.51
CA ASN A 121 11.79 14.19 -7.70
C ASN A 121 12.46 14.85 -8.92
N ASP A 122 13.64 14.38 -9.29
CA ASP A 122 14.41 14.80 -10.48
C ASP A 122 13.99 14.05 -11.76
N MET A 123 12.89 13.30 -11.70
CA MET A 123 12.36 12.44 -12.76
C MET A 123 13.24 11.24 -13.12
N THR A 124 14.27 10.93 -12.34
CA THR A 124 15.06 9.72 -12.53
C THR A 124 14.21 8.50 -12.23
N GLU A 125 14.14 7.56 -13.18
CA GLU A 125 13.41 6.31 -13.05
C GLU A 125 14.29 5.17 -12.54
N ARG A 126 13.73 4.34 -11.67
CA ARG A 126 14.30 3.05 -11.27
C ARG A 126 13.26 1.96 -11.45
N ARG A 127 13.60 0.93 -12.18
CA ARG A 127 12.74 -0.22 -12.45
C ARG A 127 13.21 -1.40 -11.63
N PHE A 128 12.27 -2.04 -10.95
CA PHE A 128 12.52 -3.23 -10.16
C PHE A 128 11.63 -4.36 -10.68
N THR A 129 12.24 -5.48 -10.99
CA THR A 129 11.54 -6.72 -11.33
C THR A 129 11.02 -7.42 -10.07
N PHE A 130 10.15 -8.41 -10.22
CA PHE A 130 9.76 -9.25 -9.08
C PHE A 130 10.95 -10.01 -8.50
N LYS A 131 11.93 -10.38 -9.33
CA LYS A 131 13.18 -10.98 -8.85
C LYS A 131 13.95 -10.01 -7.95
N ASP A 132 14.10 -8.75 -8.35
CA ASP A 132 14.79 -7.72 -7.56
C ASP A 132 14.09 -7.51 -6.21
N ILE A 133 12.76 -7.42 -6.20
CA ILE A 133 11.97 -7.27 -4.97
C ILE A 133 12.15 -8.46 -4.04
N LYS A 134 12.10 -9.69 -4.58
CA LYS A 134 12.33 -10.91 -3.82
C LYS A 134 13.73 -10.93 -3.18
N ASP A 135 14.75 -10.62 -3.96
CA ASP A 135 16.15 -10.67 -3.50
C ASP A 135 16.39 -9.57 -2.46
N ALA A 136 15.97 -8.33 -2.71
CA ALA A 136 16.12 -7.21 -1.79
C ALA A 136 15.33 -7.41 -0.48
N SER A 137 14.10 -7.93 -0.55
CA SER A 137 13.33 -8.23 0.64
C SER A 137 13.91 -9.39 1.47
N SER A 138 14.56 -10.36 0.82
CA SER A 138 15.28 -11.43 1.52
C SER A 138 16.54 -10.91 2.23
N GLN A 139 17.27 -9.99 1.59
CA GLN A 139 18.38 -9.28 2.23
C GLN A 139 17.91 -8.47 3.43
N SER A 140 16.80 -7.72 3.29
CA SER A 140 16.19 -6.96 4.38
C SER A 140 15.76 -7.87 5.55
N ALA A 141 15.16 -9.03 5.26
CA ALA A 141 14.80 -10.00 6.30
C ALA A 141 16.04 -10.51 7.06
N ASN A 142 17.11 -10.86 6.34
CA ASN A 142 18.37 -11.30 6.96
C ASN A 142 19.01 -10.19 7.82
N TYR A 143 18.95 -8.96 7.35
CA TYR A 143 19.44 -7.81 8.11
C TYR A 143 18.64 -7.59 9.40
N PHE A 144 17.31 -7.55 9.33
CA PHE A 144 16.46 -7.43 10.52
C PHE A 144 16.67 -8.59 11.49
N LYS A 145 16.81 -9.81 10.97
CA LYS A 145 17.13 -10.99 11.81
C LYS A 145 18.46 -10.82 12.53
N SER A 146 19.50 -10.25 11.86
CA SER A 146 20.79 -10.00 12.49
C SER A 146 20.74 -8.94 13.59
N LEU A 147 19.75 -8.05 13.57
CA LEU A 147 19.45 -7.08 14.63
C LEU A 147 18.61 -7.67 15.77
N GLY A 148 18.23 -8.95 15.69
CA GLY A 148 17.44 -9.63 16.72
C GLY A 148 15.93 -9.58 16.50
N ILE A 149 15.44 -8.98 15.41
CA ILE A 149 14.01 -8.95 15.08
C ILE A 149 13.52 -10.37 14.76
N LYS A 150 12.41 -10.75 15.38
CA LYS A 150 11.80 -12.07 15.28
C LYS A 150 10.30 -11.99 15.02
N ARG A 151 9.68 -13.15 14.85
CA ARG A 151 8.24 -13.28 14.68
C ARG A 151 7.48 -12.61 15.81
N GLY A 152 6.50 -11.78 15.46
CA GLY A 152 5.65 -11.05 16.40
C GLY A 152 6.21 -9.72 16.88
N ASP A 153 7.49 -9.41 16.64
CA ASP A 153 8.04 -8.09 16.96
C ASP A 153 7.38 -7.03 16.10
N ARG A 154 7.18 -5.86 16.67
CA ARG A 154 6.52 -4.73 16.02
C ARG A 154 7.54 -3.71 15.59
N VAL A 155 7.67 -3.54 14.27
CA VAL A 155 8.65 -2.63 13.67
C VAL A 155 7.93 -1.48 12.96
N MET A 156 8.19 -0.26 13.41
CA MET A 156 7.61 0.94 12.78
C MET A 156 8.44 1.33 11.55
N LEU A 157 7.74 1.67 10.45
CA LEU A 157 8.34 2.10 9.18
C LEU A 157 7.92 3.53 8.85
N VAL A 158 8.89 4.47 8.88
CA VAL A 158 8.68 5.90 8.60
C VAL A 158 9.59 6.35 7.46
N LEU A 159 9.33 5.85 6.26
CA LEU A 159 10.23 5.95 5.10
C LEU A 159 9.74 6.88 3.99
N LYS A 160 8.81 7.79 4.26
CA LYS A 160 8.26 8.69 3.21
C LYS A 160 7.87 7.88 1.96
N ARG A 161 8.40 8.32 0.80
CA ARG A 161 8.21 7.68 -0.51
C ARG A 161 9.45 6.94 -1.01
N HIS A 162 10.35 6.54 -0.10
CA HIS A 162 11.52 5.76 -0.48
C HIS A 162 11.11 4.36 -0.93
N TYR A 163 11.67 3.88 -2.04
CA TYR A 163 11.36 2.54 -2.55
C TYR A 163 11.82 1.42 -1.61
N GLN A 164 12.79 1.69 -0.75
CA GLN A 164 13.26 0.78 0.31
C GLN A 164 12.15 0.38 1.29
N PHE A 165 11.08 1.17 1.39
CA PHE A 165 9.89 0.81 2.16
C PHE A 165 9.35 -0.57 1.76
N TRP A 166 9.29 -0.86 0.46
CA TRP A 166 8.80 -2.14 -0.03
C TRP A 166 9.73 -3.30 0.28
N PHE A 167 11.03 -3.08 0.27
CA PHE A 167 12.00 -4.09 0.68
C PHE A 167 11.90 -4.39 2.17
N ALA A 168 11.77 -3.35 2.99
CA ALA A 168 11.65 -3.47 4.44
C ALA A 168 10.35 -4.18 4.85
N ILE A 169 9.19 -3.74 4.35
CA ILE A 169 7.90 -4.32 4.73
C ILE A 169 7.81 -5.80 4.34
N LEU A 170 8.26 -6.16 3.15
CA LEU A 170 8.30 -7.56 2.71
C LEU A 170 9.33 -8.38 3.49
N GLY A 171 10.46 -7.78 3.85
CA GLY A 171 11.43 -8.41 4.73
C GLY A 171 10.87 -8.74 6.11
N LEU A 172 10.11 -7.82 6.70
CA LEU A 172 9.40 -8.04 7.97
C LEU A 172 8.32 -9.13 7.84
N HIS A 173 7.54 -9.13 6.75
CA HIS A 173 6.58 -10.19 6.49
C HIS A 173 7.26 -11.57 6.40
N LYS A 174 8.44 -11.67 5.77
CA LYS A 174 9.22 -12.93 5.70
C LYS A 174 9.64 -13.42 7.08
N LEU A 175 9.91 -12.52 8.02
CA LEU A 175 10.22 -12.89 9.41
C LEU A 175 8.97 -13.20 10.24
N GLY A 176 7.79 -12.85 9.75
CA GLY A 176 6.56 -12.88 10.53
C GLY A 176 6.50 -11.76 11.58
N ALA A 177 7.30 -10.71 11.41
CA ALA A 177 7.22 -9.50 12.22
C ALA A 177 6.05 -8.63 11.76
N ILE A 178 5.57 -7.77 12.65
CA ILE A 178 4.44 -6.87 12.42
C ILE A 178 5.01 -5.52 11.95
N ALA A 179 4.75 -5.16 10.71
CA ALA A 179 5.12 -3.85 10.19
C ALA A 179 4.05 -2.81 10.55
N ILE A 180 4.48 -1.66 11.07
CA ILE A 180 3.63 -0.52 11.40
C ILE A 180 4.01 0.67 10.51
N PRO A 181 3.43 0.81 9.32
CA PRO A 181 3.67 1.98 8.47
C PRO A 181 3.17 3.26 9.13
N ALA A 182 3.98 4.30 9.09
CA ALA A 182 3.61 5.59 9.64
C ALA A 182 4.11 6.76 8.76
N THR A 183 3.45 7.89 8.88
CA THR A 183 3.81 9.12 8.16
C THR A 183 5.03 9.79 8.77
N ASN A 184 5.83 10.44 7.94
CA ASN A 184 6.95 11.28 8.37
C ASN A 184 6.54 12.65 8.94
N GLN A 185 5.25 12.91 9.07
CA GLN A 185 4.71 14.13 9.67
C GLN A 185 4.50 14.01 11.20
N LEU A 186 4.79 12.84 11.76
CA LEU A 186 4.71 12.62 13.20
C LEU A 186 5.75 13.46 13.93
N VAL A 187 5.35 13.98 15.09
CA VAL A 187 6.23 14.68 16.04
C VAL A 187 6.44 13.82 17.28
N GLU A 188 7.37 14.22 18.15
CA GLU A 188 7.76 13.50 19.37
C GLU A 188 6.58 12.85 20.12
N LYS A 189 5.55 13.63 20.49
CA LYS A 189 4.38 13.13 21.24
C LYS A 189 3.64 11.99 20.52
N ASP A 190 3.59 12.06 19.21
CA ASP A 190 2.90 11.07 18.39
C ASP A 190 3.69 9.75 18.31
N PHE A 191 5.01 9.83 18.30
CA PHE A 191 5.90 8.69 18.40
C PHE A 191 5.82 8.05 19.79
N VAL A 192 5.92 8.85 20.88
CA VAL A 192 5.79 8.35 22.26
C VAL A 192 4.51 7.54 22.42
N TYR A 193 3.38 8.10 21.98
CA TYR A 193 2.11 7.38 22.06
C TYR A 193 2.15 6.03 21.30
N ARG A 194 2.67 6.01 20.08
CA ARG A 194 2.70 4.81 19.26
C ARG A 194 3.68 3.77 19.78
N PHE A 195 4.82 4.19 20.27
CA PHE A 195 5.80 3.29 20.89
C PHE A 195 5.19 2.52 22.04
N GLN A 196 4.45 3.21 22.90
CA GLN A 196 3.80 2.61 24.06
C GLN A 196 2.56 1.80 23.67
N ALA A 197 1.67 2.38 22.86
CA ALA A 197 0.39 1.75 22.49
C ALA A 197 0.57 0.47 21.67
N ALA A 198 1.60 0.40 20.83
CA ALA A 198 1.89 -0.76 19.99
C ALA A 198 3.04 -1.62 20.53
N ASP A 199 3.67 -1.24 21.65
CA ASP A 199 4.84 -1.92 22.20
C ASP A 199 5.89 -2.18 21.10
N VAL A 200 6.32 -1.08 20.46
CA VAL A 200 7.22 -1.09 19.32
C VAL A 200 8.58 -1.62 19.72
N SER A 201 9.14 -2.56 18.98
CA SER A 201 10.42 -3.21 19.25
C SER A 201 11.58 -2.59 18.49
N ALA A 202 11.29 -1.90 17.38
CA ALA A 202 12.28 -1.21 16.56
C ALA A 202 11.60 -0.20 15.64
N ILE A 203 12.36 0.76 15.15
CA ILE A 203 11.90 1.72 14.16
C ILE A 203 12.93 1.86 13.03
N LEU A 204 12.43 1.86 11.79
CA LEU A 204 13.19 2.22 10.59
C LEU A 204 12.64 3.53 10.05
N CYS A 205 13.39 4.60 10.16
CA CYS A 205 12.97 5.91 9.68
C CYS A 205 13.94 6.49 8.64
N THR A 206 13.43 7.48 7.90
CA THR A 206 14.29 8.25 6.98
C THR A 206 15.16 9.23 7.75
N ALA A 207 16.38 9.46 7.25
CA ALA A 207 17.23 10.55 7.73
C ALA A 207 16.85 11.92 7.14
N ASP A 208 15.95 11.94 6.15
CA ASP A 208 15.52 13.18 5.50
C ASP A 208 14.61 14.01 6.39
N GLY A 209 14.92 15.29 6.53
CA GLY A 209 14.14 16.23 7.32
C GLY A 209 14.30 15.97 8.83
N ASP A 210 13.25 16.19 9.60
CA ASP A 210 13.28 16.15 11.06
C ASP A 210 12.86 14.79 11.66
N THR A 211 12.53 13.82 10.86
CA THR A 211 11.96 12.54 11.33
C THR A 211 12.86 11.83 12.34
N ALA A 212 14.14 11.67 12.03
CA ALA A 212 15.08 10.99 12.92
C ALA A 212 15.23 11.71 14.26
N HIS A 213 15.28 13.04 14.23
CA HIS A 213 15.34 13.87 15.45
C HIS A 213 14.10 13.72 16.33
N GLN A 214 12.90 13.72 15.72
CA GLN A 214 11.64 13.50 16.45
C GLN A 214 11.58 12.10 17.08
N VAL A 215 12.13 11.08 16.41
CA VAL A 215 12.26 9.72 16.96
C VAL A 215 13.21 9.71 18.16
N GLU A 216 14.40 10.32 18.06
CA GLU A 216 15.35 10.41 19.18
C GLU A 216 14.77 11.12 20.41
N LEU A 217 14.00 12.19 20.21
CA LEU A 217 13.30 12.86 21.29
C LEU A 217 12.27 11.93 21.95
N ALA A 218 11.51 11.20 21.12
CA ALA A 218 10.50 10.26 21.62
C ALA A 218 11.10 9.08 22.39
N GLU A 219 12.26 8.54 21.98
CA GLU A 219 12.98 7.53 22.74
C GLU A 219 13.38 8.05 24.13
N LYS A 220 13.96 9.24 24.18
CA LYS A 220 14.35 9.90 25.46
C LYS A 220 13.15 10.12 26.37
N THR A 221 12.04 10.63 25.84
CA THR A 221 10.83 10.94 26.59
C THR A 221 10.11 9.69 27.06
N SER A 222 10.04 8.64 26.24
CA SER A 222 9.39 7.38 26.59
C SER A 222 10.24 6.46 27.46
N GLY A 223 11.56 6.69 27.51
CA GLY A 223 12.53 5.78 28.15
C GLY A 223 12.72 4.46 27.39
N MET A 224 12.25 4.39 26.15
CA MET A 224 12.46 3.23 25.27
C MET A 224 13.76 3.40 24.48
N SER A 225 14.41 2.28 24.21
CA SER A 225 15.54 2.19 23.28
C SER A 225 15.16 1.22 22.17
N LEU A 226 15.02 1.72 20.96
CA LEU A 226 14.46 0.99 19.81
C LEU A 226 15.53 0.66 18.77
#